data_b4e8d7f972f0349e10ae49f6c45b48ce
#
_entry.id   b4e8d7f972f0349e10ae49f6c45b48ce
#
_cell.length_a   1.000
_cell.length_b   1.000
_cell.length_c   1.000
_cell.angle_alpha   90.00
_cell.angle_beta   90.00
_cell.angle_gamma   90.00
#
_symmetry.space_group_name_H-M   'P 1'
#
loop_
_entity.id
_entity.type
_entity.pdbx_description
1 polymer ?
#
loop_
_entity_poly.entity_id
_entity_poly.type
_entity_poly.pdbx_seq_one_letter_code
_entity_poly.pdbx_strand_id
1 'polypeptide(L)'
;MKDTDCGELAALRGQLDQVNGRILDLLNERARLVLEVKRVKEQNDIGMFCPGREKQMLDDVVARNRGPFSDDVIRQLFKEIFRASLESMQAAGIEGLRVSRAGGAA
;
A
#
# COMPACT_ATOMS: atom_id res chain seq x y z
N MET A 1 40.34 -0.49 5.35
CA MET A 1 39.57 0.71 5.06
C MET A 1 38.33 0.36 4.29
N LYS A 2 38.47 -0.13 3.06
CA LYS A 2 37.34 -0.50 2.24
C LYS A 2 36.49 -1.58 2.90
N ASP A 3 37.13 -2.55 3.53
CA ASP A 3 36.40 -3.63 4.16
C ASP A 3 35.52 -3.11 5.30
N THR A 4 36.05 -2.15 6.07
CA THR A 4 35.28 -1.55 7.16
C THR A 4 34.07 -0.79 6.62
N ASP A 5 34.31 0.03 5.56
CA ASP A 5 33.23 0.77 4.93
C ASP A 5 32.21 -0.19 4.32
N CYS A 6 32.67 -1.26 3.68
CA CYS A 6 31.79 -2.28 3.14
C CYS A 6 31.00 -2.96 4.24
N GLY A 7 31.62 -3.18 5.41
CA GLY A 7 30.93 -3.79 6.55
C GLY A 7 29.79 -2.93 7.06
N GLU A 8 30.05 -1.65 7.25
CA GLU A 8 29.01 -0.72 7.70
C GLU A 8 27.91 -0.60 6.67
N LEU A 9 28.32 -0.48 5.41
CA LEU A 9 27.38 -0.36 4.31
C LEU A 9 26.53 -1.61 4.17
N ALA A 10 27.15 -2.78 4.30
CA ALA A 10 26.42 -4.04 4.21
C ALA A 10 25.41 -4.16 5.34
N ALA A 11 25.77 -3.73 6.55
CA ALA A 11 24.84 -3.75 7.68
C ALA A 11 23.64 -2.84 7.44
N LEU A 12 23.89 -1.63 6.95
CA LEU A 12 22.81 -0.69 6.64
C LEU A 12 21.91 -1.19 5.51
N ARG A 13 22.52 -1.79 4.50
CA ARG A 13 21.74 -2.39 3.41
C ARG A 13 20.87 -3.54 3.92
N GLY A 14 21.39 -4.33 4.83
CA GLY A 14 20.61 -5.37 5.48
C GLY A 14 19.40 -4.81 6.23
N GLN A 15 19.60 -3.70 6.94
CA GLN A 15 18.50 -3.03 7.62
C GLN A 15 17.48 -2.50 6.62
N LEU A 16 17.94 -1.91 5.51
CA LEU A 16 17.05 -1.45 4.46
C LEU A 16 16.24 -2.60 3.87
N ASP A 17 16.88 -3.74 3.65
CA ASP A 17 16.18 -4.91 3.12
C ASP A 17 15.07 -5.36 4.08
N GLN A 18 15.34 -5.33 5.38
CA GLN A 18 14.33 -5.69 6.37
C GLN A 18 13.17 -4.69 6.36
N VAL A 19 13.47 -3.41 6.26
CA VAL A 19 12.44 -2.38 6.18
C VAL A 19 11.61 -2.57 4.91
N ASN A 20 12.27 -2.84 3.79
CA ASN A 20 11.57 -3.10 2.54
C ASN A 20 10.60 -4.28 2.67
N GLY A 21 11.02 -5.33 3.36
CA GLY A 21 10.16 -6.48 3.62
C GLY A 21 8.91 -6.09 4.40
N ARG A 22 9.09 -5.26 5.44
CA ARG A 22 7.96 -4.78 6.25
C ARG A 22 7.05 -3.89 5.43
N ILE A 23 7.61 -3.03 4.59
CA ILE A 23 6.80 -2.19 3.71
C ILE A 23 5.96 -3.07 2.78
N LEU A 24 6.59 -4.08 2.18
CA LEU A 24 5.88 -5.00 1.29
C LEU A 24 4.72 -5.67 2.03
N ASP A 25 4.98 -6.19 3.22
CA ASP A 25 3.94 -6.86 4.00
C ASP A 25 2.80 -5.91 4.33
N LEU A 26 3.11 -4.67 4.69
CA LEU A 26 2.10 -3.68 5.03
C LEU A 26 1.30 -3.25 3.80
N LEU A 27 1.95 -3.11 2.66
CA LEU A 27 1.26 -2.80 1.41
C LEU A 27 0.27 -3.89 1.04
N ASN A 28 0.68 -5.14 1.19
CA ASN A 28 -0.20 -6.27 0.90
C ASN A 28 -1.33 -6.40 1.91
N GLU A 29 -1.05 -6.13 3.17
CA GLU A 29 -2.08 -6.09 4.20
C GLU A 29 -3.12 -5.01 3.88
N ARG A 30 -2.64 -3.84 3.49
CA ARG A 30 -3.53 -2.75 3.11
C ARG A 30 -4.37 -3.14 1.89
N ALA A 31 -3.77 -3.77 0.91
CA ALA A 31 -4.50 -4.22 -0.28
C ALA A 31 -5.60 -5.21 0.09
N ARG A 32 -5.32 -6.14 1.00
CA ARG A 32 -6.32 -7.10 1.45
C ARG A 32 -7.48 -6.40 2.16
N LEU A 33 -7.18 -5.40 2.98
CA LEU A 33 -8.21 -4.62 3.67
C LEU A 33 -9.07 -3.83 2.68
N VAL A 34 -8.45 -3.29 1.65
CA VAL A 34 -9.19 -2.58 0.60
C VAL A 34 -10.16 -3.52 -0.11
N LEU A 35 -9.73 -4.75 -0.38
CA LEU A 35 -10.61 -5.76 -0.98
C LEU A 35 -11.77 -6.11 -0.04
N GLU A 36 -11.52 -6.15 1.27
CA GLU A 36 -12.59 -6.37 2.24
C GLU A 36 -13.58 -5.21 2.24
N VAL A 37 -13.09 -3.98 2.15
CA VAL A 37 -13.96 -2.81 2.04
C VAL A 37 -14.85 -2.92 0.80
N LYS A 38 -14.25 -3.34 -0.32
CA LYS A 38 -15.00 -3.54 -1.56
C LYS A 38 -16.12 -4.56 -1.35
N ARG A 39 -15.80 -5.70 -0.72
CA ARG A 39 -16.76 -6.74 -0.45
C ARG A 39 -17.92 -6.24 0.39
N VAL A 40 -17.62 -5.52 1.47
CA VAL A 40 -18.65 -4.99 2.37
C VAL A 40 -19.54 -3.99 1.64
N LYS A 41 -18.95 -3.12 0.83
CA LYS A 41 -19.72 -2.14 0.08
C LYS A 41 -20.67 -2.82 -0.91
N GLU A 42 -20.20 -3.85 -1.57
CA GLU A 42 -21.04 -4.60 -2.52
C GLU A 42 -22.17 -5.31 -1.80
N GLN A 43 -21.89 -5.91 -0.65
CA GLN A 43 -22.92 -6.61 0.13
C GLN A 43 -23.98 -5.67 0.66
N ASN A 44 -23.64 -4.44 0.92
CA ASN A 44 -24.56 -3.46 1.50
C ASN A 44 -25.09 -2.45 0.47
N ASP A 45 -24.80 -2.72 -0.81
CA ASP A 45 -25.25 -1.86 -1.90
C ASP A 45 -24.78 -0.41 -1.74
N ILE A 46 -23.55 -0.25 -1.24
CA ILE A 46 -22.92 1.05 -1.06
C ILE A 46 -22.04 1.33 -2.26
N GLY A 47 -22.15 2.54 -2.81
CA GLY A 47 -21.32 2.93 -3.93
C GLY A 47 -19.84 2.89 -3.60
N MET A 48 -19.02 2.59 -4.60
CA MET A 48 -17.57 2.49 -4.42
C MET A 48 -16.89 3.83 -4.28
N PHE A 49 -17.46 4.87 -4.85
CA PHE A 49 -16.85 6.19 -4.89
C PHE A 49 -17.12 6.96 -3.61
N CYS A 50 -16.03 7.35 -2.93
CA CYS A 50 -16.11 8.15 -1.71
C CYS A 50 -15.18 9.35 -1.88
N PRO A 51 -15.65 10.44 -2.48
CA PRO A 51 -14.78 11.54 -2.92
C PRO A 51 -13.99 12.21 -1.80
N GLY A 52 -14.51 12.24 -0.59
CA GLY A 52 -13.79 12.85 0.53
C GLY A 52 -12.78 11.94 1.19
N ARG A 53 -12.83 10.65 0.92
CA ARG A 53 -12.03 9.68 1.65
C ARG A 53 -10.55 9.78 1.33
N GLU A 54 -10.21 9.95 0.06
CA GLU A 54 -8.81 10.06 -0.34
C GLU A 54 -8.14 11.27 0.29
N LYS A 55 -8.84 12.42 0.24
CA LYS A 55 -8.32 13.63 0.86
C LYS A 55 -8.13 13.42 2.36
N GLN A 56 -9.10 12.80 3.01
CA GLN A 56 -9.02 12.51 4.44
C GLN A 56 -7.81 11.66 4.77
N MET A 57 -7.56 10.61 3.99
CA MET A 57 -6.41 9.73 4.21
C MET A 57 -5.10 10.46 3.98
N LEU A 58 -5.03 11.32 2.95
CA LEU A 58 -3.83 12.11 2.69
C LEU A 58 -3.54 13.08 3.82
N ASP A 59 -4.57 13.78 4.26
CA ASP A 59 -4.43 14.72 5.37
C ASP A 59 -3.95 14.01 6.63
N ASP A 60 -4.47 12.82 6.88
CA ASP A 60 -4.10 12.04 8.05
C ASP A 60 -2.63 11.59 8.02
N VAL A 61 -2.16 11.07 6.89
CA VAL A 61 -0.76 10.62 6.82
C VAL A 61 0.20 11.80 6.87
N VAL A 62 -0.18 12.94 6.28
CA VAL A 62 0.64 14.13 6.36
C VAL A 62 0.74 14.62 7.80
N ALA A 63 -0.38 14.61 8.52
CA ALA A 63 -0.38 15.00 9.93
C ALA A 63 0.51 14.10 10.78
N ARG A 64 0.67 12.86 10.41
CA ARG A 64 1.52 11.91 11.13
C ARG A 64 2.97 11.93 10.68
N ASN A 65 3.26 12.63 9.60
CA ASN A 65 4.60 12.65 9.04
C ASN A 65 5.58 13.37 9.98
N ARG A 66 6.66 12.70 10.32
CA ARG A 66 7.70 13.27 11.15
C ARG A 66 9.03 13.36 10.43
N GLY A 67 8.99 13.30 9.10
CA GLY A 67 10.20 13.36 8.30
C GLY A 67 10.96 12.06 8.33
N PRO A 68 12.07 11.95 7.61
CA PRO A 68 12.70 13.00 6.83
C PRO A 68 12.02 13.35 5.50
N PHE A 69 10.99 12.60 5.06
CA PHE A 69 10.27 12.98 3.84
C PHE A 69 9.48 14.26 4.06
N SER A 70 9.45 15.11 3.03
CA SER A 70 8.57 16.26 3.04
C SER A 70 7.10 15.79 2.92
N ASP A 71 6.20 16.66 3.32
CA ASP A 71 4.77 16.37 3.21
C ASP A 71 4.36 16.14 1.76
N ASP A 72 4.95 16.89 0.83
CA ASP A 72 4.63 16.71 -0.60
C ASP A 72 5.03 15.34 -1.10
N VAL A 73 6.20 14.85 -0.68
CA VAL A 73 6.65 13.50 -1.05
C VAL A 73 5.72 12.45 -0.45
N ILE A 74 5.31 12.63 0.80
CA ILE A 74 4.36 11.72 1.44
C ILE A 74 3.05 11.68 0.67
N ARG A 75 2.54 12.85 0.25
CA ARG A 75 1.32 12.89 -0.54
C ARG A 75 1.47 12.11 -1.84
N GLN A 76 2.59 12.31 -2.55
CA GLN A 76 2.83 11.62 -3.80
C GLN A 76 2.90 10.10 -3.62
N LEU A 77 3.61 9.64 -2.59
CA LEU A 77 3.74 8.22 -2.32
C LEU A 77 2.39 7.60 -2.01
N PHE A 78 1.59 8.24 -1.17
CA PHE A 78 0.30 7.68 -0.81
C PHE A 78 -0.72 7.75 -1.94
N LYS A 79 -0.65 8.78 -2.78
CA LYS A 79 -1.48 8.81 -3.99
C LYS A 79 -1.19 7.61 -4.87
N GLU A 80 0.08 7.24 -5.00
CA GLU A 80 0.48 6.07 -5.78
C GLU A 80 -0.03 4.79 -5.15
N ILE A 81 0.04 4.69 -3.82
CA ILE A 81 -0.51 3.54 -3.09
C ILE A 81 -2.02 3.44 -3.33
N PHE A 82 -2.73 4.57 -3.28
CA PHE A 82 -4.17 4.58 -3.53
C PHE A 82 -4.49 4.15 -4.96
N ARG A 83 -3.71 4.64 -5.93
CA ARG A 83 -3.88 4.26 -7.32
C ARG A 83 -3.67 2.76 -7.51
N ALA A 84 -2.62 2.22 -6.93
CA ALA A 84 -2.34 0.79 -6.99
C ALA A 84 -3.44 -0.03 -6.33
N SER A 85 -3.99 0.48 -5.22
CA SER A 85 -5.09 -0.18 -4.53
C SER A 85 -6.34 -0.22 -5.40
N LEU A 86 -6.62 0.89 -6.09
CA LEU A 86 -7.78 0.97 -6.97
C LEU A 86 -7.63 -0.01 -8.15
N GLU A 87 -6.44 -0.09 -8.71
CA GLU A 87 -6.16 -1.06 -9.77
C GLU A 87 -6.36 -2.49 -9.28
N SER A 88 -5.90 -2.78 -8.07
CA SER A 88 -6.10 -4.09 -7.45
C SER A 88 -7.56 -4.41 -7.26
N MET A 89 -8.36 -3.43 -6.85
CA MET A 89 -9.79 -3.60 -6.68
C MET A 89 -10.47 -3.92 -8.01
N GLN A 90 -10.09 -3.22 -9.07
CA GLN A 90 -10.64 -3.43 -10.40
C GLN A 90 -10.23 -4.80 -10.93
N ALA A 91 -8.97 -5.18 -10.76
CA ALA A 91 -8.47 -6.47 -11.17
C ALA A 91 -9.17 -7.59 -10.39
N ALA A 92 -9.40 -7.40 -9.10
CA ALA A 92 -10.10 -8.37 -8.27
C ALA A 92 -11.55 -8.54 -8.74
N GLY A 93 -12.17 -7.44 -9.18
CA GLY A 93 -13.51 -7.52 -9.75
C GLY A 93 -13.54 -8.36 -11.00
N ILE A 94 -12.58 -8.16 -11.89
CA ILE A 94 -12.43 -8.97 -13.10
C ILE A 94 -12.06 -10.40 -12.74
N GLU A 95 -11.11 -10.55 -11.85
CA GLU A 95 -10.65 -11.85 -11.39
C GLU A 95 -11.73 -12.58 -10.62
N GLY A 96 -12.64 -11.85 -10.02
CA GLY A 96 -13.80 -12.44 -9.36
C GLY A 96 -14.64 -13.26 -10.30
N LEU A 97 -14.66 -12.90 -11.58
CA LEU A 97 -15.35 -13.69 -12.60
C LEU A 97 -14.60 -14.97 -12.92
N ARG A 98 -13.32 -15.02 -12.59
CA ARG A 98 -12.45 -16.20 -12.75
C ARG A 98 -11.97 -16.63 -11.38
N VAL A 99 -12.87 -16.59 -10.45
CA VAL A 99 -12.60 -16.61 -9.02
C VAL A 99 -11.67 -17.71 -8.57
N SER A 100 -11.88 -18.90 -9.06
CA SER A 100 -11.09 -20.02 -8.62
C SER A 100 -9.61 -19.81 -8.88
N ARG A 101 -9.29 -19.26 -10.03
CA ARG A 101 -7.91 -19.00 -10.37
C ARG A 101 -7.34 -17.87 -9.54
N ALA A 102 -8.11 -16.81 -9.39
CA ALA A 102 -7.66 -15.67 -8.61
C ALA A 102 -7.43 -16.08 -7.15
N GLY A 103 -8.35 -16.83 -6.61
CA GLY A 103 -8.20 -17.32 -5.25
C GLY A 103 -6.94 -18.13 -5.08
N GLY A 104 -6.60 -18.92 -6.07
CA GLY A 104 -5.38 -19.71 -6.03
C GLY A 104 -4.14 -18.84 -6.07
N ALA A 105 -4.19 -17.73 -6.78
CA ALA A 105 -3.05 -16.85 -6.91
C ALA A 105 -2.80 -16.07 -5.63
N ALA A 106 -3.79 -15.81 -4.90
CA ALA A 106 -3.67 -15.07 -3.65
C ALA A 106 -3.04 -15.93 -2.58
#